data_441c8c68642b97473727194dec976be3
#
_entry.id   441c8c68642b97473727194dec976be3
#
_cell.length_a   1.000
_cell.length_b   1.000
_cell.length_c   1.000
_cell.angle_alpha   90.00
_cell.angle_beta   90.00
_cell.angle_gamma   90.00
#
_symmetry.space_group_name_H-M   'P 1'
#
loop_
_entity.id
_entity.type
_entity.pdbx_description
1 polymer ?
#
loop_
_entity_poly.entity_id
_entity_poly.type
_entity_poly.pdbx_seq_one_letter_code
_entity_poly.pdbx_strand_id
1 'polypeptide(L)'
;MKNSLVVTLSTIMLPLVLMGCASSSKNEAPGPAAQNTGLNAQLARITDAPVLADRKTIEALQDRLRKLNEAGVAQNYYPLAKAQCWLDTAKTQYHENDRTGYIEESMTESQKIITTLEANKTAKTGYETPLVARSTRLRDDLWAQLSSFKNNDATLACNARTVACAEVRLVRAGHAEEQTGWRAATPHVMMAEDAIRRAGQEAASCVAPVVAKVATPAPVVSTPAVPQTPAAVTVSKETYILLSDTLFLFDKSGRSEMLPGGQERLATIAQRLASYKSIEALTVIGHTDRLGSDSYNDKLSTSRAATVKQIIEGLGVKAGKSEAVGKGERSPVTTNCSDKLPRNKLIDCLQPDRRVTIEVSGIVK
;
A
#
# COMPACT_ATOMS: atom_id res chain seq x y z
N MET A 1 -17.86 -0.93 102.92
CA MET A 1 -16.57 -0.86 102.29
C MET A 1 -16.70 -1.53 100.94
N LYS A 2 -17.05 -0.81 99.92
CA LYS A 2 -17.20 -1.34 98.53
C LYS A 2 -16.51 -0.31 97.62
N ASN A 3 -15.30 -0.62 97.11
CA ASN A 3 -14.63 0.17 96.13
C ASN A 3 -15.22 -0.11 94.75
N SER A 4 -15.79 0.88 94.14
CA SER A 4 -16.24 0.83 92.77
C SER A 4 -15.14 1.33 91.83
N LEU A 5 -14.63 0.48 91.01
CA LEU A 5 -13.62 0.77 89.98
C LEU A 5 -14.38 1.25 88.75
N VAL A 6 -14.13 2.51 88.40
CA VAL A 6 -14.66 3.06 87.15
C VAL A 6 -13.62 2.81 86.06
N VAL A 7 -13.99 1.98 85.10
CA VAL A 7 -13.18 1.73 83.91
C VAL A 7 -13.64 2.70 82.81
N THR A 8 -12.82 3.69 82.50
CA THR A 8 -13.01 4.58 81.35
C THR A 8 -12.53 3.88 80.09
N LEU A 9 -13.48 3.54 79.20
CA LEU A 9 -13.15 3.06 77.84
C LEU A 9 -12.69 4.26 77.01
N SER A 10 -11.39 4.26 76.68
CA SER A 10 -10.81 5.18 75.70
C SER A 10 -10.98 4.57 74.30
N THR A 11 -11.91 5.13 73.51
CA THR A 11 -12.07 4.80 72.08
C THR A 11 -10.92 5.40 71.28
N ILE A 12 -9.98 4.57 70.88
CA ILE A 12 -8.95 4.93 69.92
C ILE A 12 -9.56 4.85 68.50
N MET A 13 -9.87 6.01 67.95
CA MET A 13 -10.14 6.12 66.50
C MET A 13 -8.85 5.96 65.72
N LEU A 14 -8.73 4.83 65.05
CA LEU A 14 -7.67 4.55 64.05
C LEU A 14 -8.07 5.20 62.76
N PRO A 15 -7.30 6.14 62.15
CA PRO A 15 -7.61 6.66 60.82
C PRO A 15 -7.29 5.54 59.80
N LEU A 16 -8.34 5.20 59.03
CA LEU A 16 -8.23 4.31 57.88
C LEU A 16 -7.47 5.07 56.79
N VAL A 17 -6.16 4.81 56.67
CA VAL A 17 -5.38 5.30 55.55
C VAL A 17 -5.77 4.46 54.33
N LEU A 18 -6.60 5.01 53.46
CA LEU A 18 -6.81 4.52 52.12
C LEU A 18 -5.50 4.69 51.35
N MET A 19 -4.70 3.61 51.34
CA MET A 19 -3.61 3.47 50.38
C MET A 19 -4.25 3.38 48.98
N GLY A 20 -4.44 4.52 48.30
CA GLY A 20 -4.66 4.55 46.88
C GLY A 20 -3.46 3.92 46.19
N CYS A 21 -3.69 2.87 45.42
CA CYS A 21 -2.72 2.38 44.47
C CYS A 21 -2.37 3.50 43.49
N ALA A 22 -1.34 4.26 43.79
CA ALA A 22 -0.66 5.08 42.81
C ALA A 22 -0.03 4.11 41.81
N SER A 23 -0.71 3.85 40.70
CA SER A 23 -0.11 3.26 39.53
C SER A 23 1.02 4.16 39.09
N SER A 24 2.24 3.68 39.33
CA SER A 24 3.46 4.29 38.82
C SER A 24 3.32 4.42 37.31
N SER A 25 2.97 5.63 36.83
CA SER A 25 3.10 5.95 35.43
C SER A 25 4.58 5.87 35.11
N LYS A 26 4.97 4.78 34.43
CA LYS A 26 6.26 4.71 33.75
C LYS A 26 6.31 5.96 32.87
N ASN A 27 7.40 6.71 32.98
CA ASN A 27 7.71 7.84 32.12
C ASN A 27 7.63 7.37 30.67
N GLU A 28 6.47 7.50 30.08
CA GLU A 28 6.32 7.48 28.63
C GLU A 28 7.11 8.67 28.10
N ALA A 29 8.07 8.40 27.24
CA ALA A 29 8.77 9.46 26.52
C ALA A 29 7.73 10.41 25.91
N PRO A 30 7.92 11.75 25.97
CA PRO A 30 6.96 12.68 25.41
C PRO A 30 6.72 12.28 23.95
N GLY A 31 5.47 11.90 23.67
CA GLY A 31 5.02 11.65 22.32
C GLY A 31 5.28 12.87 21.44
N PRO A 32 5.37 12.71 20.12
CA PRO A 32 5.58 13.84 19.21
C PRO A 32 4.61 14.96 19.56
N ALA A 33 5.11 16.19 19.59
CA ALA A 33 4.36 17.39 20.00
C ALA A 33 2.96 17.36 19.40
N ALA A 34 1.94 17.50 20.22
CA ALA A 34 0.54 17.41 19.83
C ALA A 34 0.30 18.27 18.59
N GLN A 35 0.10 17.61 17.46
CA GLN A 35 -0.10 18.27 16.19
C GLN A 35 -1.53 18.86 16.22
N ASN A 36 -1.66 20.14 15.98
CA ASN A 36 -2.96 20.82 16.01
C ASN A 36 -3.76 20.49 14.74
N THR A 37 -4.28 19.28 14.65
CA THR A 37 -5.15 18.82 13.56
C THR A 37 -6.61 19.21 13.76
N GLY A 38 -6.97 19.73 14.94
CA GLY A 38 -8.36 19.99 15.34
C GLY A 38 -9.18 18.75 15.70
N LEU A 39 -8.55 17.57 15.75
CA LEU A 39 -9.22 16.35 16.20
C LEU A 39 -9.28 16.28 17.73
N ASN A 40 -10.35 15.65 18.23
CA ASN A 40 -10.48 15.35 19.65
C ASN A 40 -9.47 14.28 20.08
N ALA A 41 -9.11 14.30 21.36
CA ALA A 41 -8.26 13.24 21.93
C ALA A 41 -8.91 11.87 21.74
N GLN A 42 -8.10 10.85 21.43
CA GLN A 42 -8.60 9.51 21.11
C GLN A 42 -9.53 8.93 22.20
N LEU A 43 -9.23 9.19 23.48
CA LEU A 43 -10.07 8.76 24.60
C LEU A 43 -11.44 9.46 24.64
N ALA A 44 -11.59 10.60 23.97
CA ALA A 44 -12.86 11.32 23.87
C ALA A 44 -13.74 10.83 22.69
N ARG A 45 -13.17 10.03 21.76
CA ARG A 45 -13.87 9.51 20.56
C ARG A 45 -14.78 8.32 20.86
N ILE A 46 -15.50 8.34 21.99
CA ILE A 46 -16.37 7.24 22.44
C ILE A 46 -17.84 7.61 22.24
N THR A 47 -18.16 8.93 22.21
CA THR A 47 -19.52 9.43 22.07
C THR A 47 -19.72 10.13 20.73
N ASP A 48 -20.97 10.29 20.31
CA ASP A 48 -21.33 10.87 19.01
C ASP A 48 -20.81 12.29 18.82
N ALA A 49 -20.80 13.12 19.86
CA ALA A 49 -20.44 14.52 19.74
C ALA A 49 -18.97 14.73 19.32
N PRO A 50 -17.95 14.14 19.97
CA PRO A 50 -16.56 14.18 19.49
C PRO A 50 -16.39 13.56 18.11
N VAL A 51 -17.03 12.42 17.82
CA VAL A 51 -16.94 11.75 16.52
C VAL A 51 -17.49 12.64 15.41
N LEU A 52 -18.62 13.31 15.62
CA LEU A 52 -19.18 14.24 14.65
C LEU A 52 -18.30 15.49 14.47
N ALA A 53 -17.68 15.99 15.54
CA ALA A 53 -16.74 17.10 15.45
C ALA A 53 -15.49 16.74 14.63
N ASP A 54 -14.92 15.56 14.86
CA ASP A 54 -13.78 15.06 14.10
C ASP A 54 -14.10 14.86 12.62
N ARG A 55 -15.28 14.30 12.32
CA ARG A 55 -15.75 14.16 10.93
C ARG A 55 -15.82 15.50 10.22
N LYS A 56 -16.37 16.54 10.87
CA LYS A 56 -16.40 17.90 10.33
C LYS A 56 -14.99 18.45 10.07
N THR A 57 -14.05 18.17 10.96
CA THR A 57 -12.64 18.57 10.79
C THR A 57 -12.00 17.89 9.56
N ILE A 58 -12.23 16.60 9.38
CA ILE A 58 -11.75 15.85 8.21
C ILE A 58 -12.42 16.37 6.92
N GLU A 59 -13.74 16.63 6.97
CA GLU A 59 -14.49 17.18 5.84
C GLU A 59 -13.99 18.58 5.46
N ALA A 60 -13.63 19.42 6.44
CA ALA A 60 -13.07 20.74 6.17
C ALA A 60 -11.74 20.68 5.39
N LEU A 61 -10.87 19.71 5.66
CA LEU A 61 -9.67 19.48 4.85
C LEU A 61 -10.02 19.00 3.44
N GLN A 62 -11.01 18.12 3.29
CA GLN A 62 -11.50 17.68 1.98
C GLN A 62 -12.05 18.86 1.17
N ASP A 63 -12.76 19.78 1.81
CA ASP A 63 -13.27 21.01 1.15
C ASP A 63 -12.14 21.93 0.69
N ARG A 64 -11.05 22.05 1.46
CA ARG A 64 -9.87 22.81 1.01
C ARG A 64 -9.23 22.20 -0.24
N LEU A 65 -9.09 20.86 -0.29
CA LEU A 65 -8.60 20.15 -1.49
C LEU A 65 -9.51 20.38 -2.69
N ARG A 66 -10.82 20.29 -2.50
CA ARG A 66 -11.81 20.58 -3.54
C ARG A 66 -11.69 22.01 -4.06
N LYS A 67 -11.58 23.00 -3.18
CA LYS A 67 -11.40 24.42 -3.55
C LYS A 67 -10.09 24.66 -4.32
N LEU A 68 -9.00 23.98 -3.98
CA LEU A 68 -7.76 24.03 -4.76
C LEU A 68 -7.97 23.53 -6.19
N ASN A 69 -8.69 22.42 -6.35
CA ASN A 69 -9.01 21.89 -7.68
C ASN A 69 -9.93 22.83 -8.47
N GLU A 70 -11.00 23.36 -7.84
CA GLU A 70 -11.89 24.37 -8.44
C GLU A 70 -11.13 25.66 -8.82
N ALA A 71 -10.09 26.00 -8.06
CA ALA A 71 -9.20 27.14 -8.34
C ALA A 71 -8.12 26.85 -9.40
N GLY A 72 -8.20 25.69 -10.09
CA GLY A 72 -7.36 25.35 -11.25
C GLY A 72 -6.15 24.48 -10.96
N VAL A 73 -5.98 23.97 -9.72
CA VAL A 73 -4.94 22.95 -9.45
C VAL A 73 -5.45 21.62 -9.97
N ALA A 74 -4.77 21.05 -10.97
CA ALA A 74 -5.22 19.81 -11.61
C ALA A 74 -5.21 18.62 -10.64
N GLN A 75 -6.20 17.71 -10.73
CA GLN A 75 -6.29 16.53 -9.87
C GLN A 75 -5.11 15.58 -10.04
N ASN A 76 -4.49 15.56 -11.21
CA ASN A 76 -3.28 14.80 -11.51
C ASN A 76 -1.98 15.60 -11.23
N TYR A 77 -2.07 16.78 -10.59
CA TYR A 77 -0.90 17.45 -10.06
C TYR A 77 -0.40 16.70 -8.83
N TYR A 78 0.84 16.22 -8.87
CA TYR A 78 1.38 15.31 -7.86
C TYR A 78 1.17 15.80 -6.41
N PRO A 79 1.46 17.09 -6.04
CA PRO A 79 1.22 17.57 -4.69
C PRO A 79 -0.25 17.48 -4.25
N LEU A 80 -1.19 17.86 -5.13
CA LEU A 80 -2.61 17.78 -4.79
C LEU A 80 -3.05 16.32 -4.57
N ALA A 81 -2.62 15.43 -5.47
CA ALA A 81 -2.87 14.00 -5.34
C ALA A 81 -2.27 13.43 -4.05
N LYS A 82 -1.05 13.84 -3.68
CA LYS A 82 -0.37 13.41 -2.46
C LYS A 82 -1.12 13.84 -1.20
N ALA A 83 -1.56 15.10 -1.16
CA ALA A 83 -2.38 15.60 -0.05
C ALA A 83 -3.70 14.83 0.11
N GLN A 84 -4.36 14.52 -1.02
CA GLN A 84 -5.57 13.69 -1.00
C GLN A 84 -5.27 12.28 -0.47
N CYS A 85 -4.19 11.61 -0.92
CA CYS A 85 -3.87 10.26 -0.44
C CYS A 85 -3.54 10.22 1.06
N TRP A 86 -2.88 11.26 1.59
CA TRP A 86 -2.67 11.39 3.03
C TRP A 86 -3.98 11.58 3.80
N LEU A 87 -4.90 12.39 3.29
CA LEU A 87 -6.21 12.55 3.90
C LEU A 87 -7.06 11.27 3.84
N ASP A 88 -7.03 10.56 2.72
CA ASP A 88 -7.77 9.31 2.53
C ASP A 88 -7.28 8.22 3.49
N THR A 89 -5.96 8.09 3.69
CA THR A 89 -5.42 7.11 4.65
C THR A 89 -5.74 7.50 6.10
N ALA A 90 -5.68 8.79 6.45
CA ALA A 90 -6.09 9.29 7.76
C ALA A 90 -7.57 8.99 8.05
N LYS A 91 -8.44 9.24 7.09
CA LYS A 91 -9.87 8.95 7.16
C LYS A 91 -10.14 7.46 7.33
N THR A 92 -9.45 6.60 6.59
CA THR A 92 -9.57 5.16 6.71
C THR A 92 -9.17 4.70 8.11
N GLN A 93 -8.01 5.18 8.62
CA GLN A 93 -7.52 4.81 9.95
C GLN A 93 -8.41 5.37 11.08
N TYR A 94 -9.03 6.52 10.86
CA TYR A 94 -10.03 7.05 11.78
C TYR A 94 -11.23 6.09 11.93
N HIS A 95 -11.74 5.56 10.81
CA HIS A 95 -12.83 4.58 10.83
C HIS A 95 -12.42 3.21 11.38
N GLU A 96 -11.16 2.83 11.22
CA GLU A 96 -10.58 1.61 11.81
C GLU A 96 -10.22 1.79 13.29
N ASN A 97 -10.44 2.98 13.86
CA ASN A 97 -10.17 3.31 15.26
C ASN A 97 -8.69 3.10 15.64
N ASP A 98 -7.79 3.52 14.76
CA ASP A 98 -6.35 3.54 15.06
C ASP A 98 -6.07 4.48 16.23
N ARG A 99 -5.25 4.03 17.18
CA ARG A 99 -4.93 4.75 18.42
C ARG A 99 -3.45 5.12 18.54
N THR A 100 -2.74 5.18 17.42
CA THR A 100 -1.27 5.34 17.42
C THR A 100 -0.77 6.73 17.07
N GLY A 101 -1.58 7.66 16.72
CA GLY A 101 -1.17 8.96 16.18
C GLY A 101 -0.99 8.96 14.65
N TYR A 102 -1.18 7.83 13.98
CA TYR A 102 -1.09 7.74 12.51
C TYR A 102 -2.09 8.68 11.82
N ILE A 103 -3.27 8.82 12.39
CA ILE A 103 -4.33 9.70 11.87
C ILE A 103 -3.87 11.16 11.87
N GLU A 104 -3.39 11.63 13.03
CA GLU A 104 -2.96 13.00 13.26
C GLU A 104 -1.75 13.37 12.41
N GLU A 105 -0.76 12.48 12.31
CA GLU A 105 0.42 12.71 11.52
C GLU A 105 0.11 12.70 10.01
N SER A 106 -0.74 11.78 9.54
CA SER A 106 -1.20 11.74 8.15
C SER A 106 -2.00 12.99 7.76
N MET A 107 -2.90 13.45 8.65
CA MET A 107 -3.63 14.70 8.44
C MET A 107 -2.69 15.91 8.39
N THR A 108 -1.66 15.93 9.23
CA THR A 108 -0.65 16.99 9.23
C THR A 108 0.11 17.04 7.91
N GLU A 109 0.51 15.89 7.36
CA GLU A 109 1.18 15.84 6.05
C GLU A 109 0.25 16.35 4.93
N SER A 110 -1.03 15.95 4.94
CA SER A 110 -2.03 16.50 4.02
C SER A 110 -2.14 18.02 4.16
N GLN A 111 -2.28 18.52 5.39
CA GLN A 111 -2.46 19.95 5.69
C GLN A 111 -1.26 20.81 5.29
N LYS A 112 -0.03 20.32 5.50
CA LYS A 112 1.21 21.01 5.06
C LYS A 112 1.18 21.25 3.55
N ILE A 113 0.85 20.22 2.77
CA ILE A 113 0.80 20.31 1.31
C ILE A 113 -0.33 21.27 0.88
N ILE A 114 -1.51 21.13 1.46
CA ILE A 114 -2.67 22.00 1.18
C ILE A 114 -2.31 23.48 1.42
N THR A 115 -1.75 23.80 2.58
CA THR A 115 -1.39 25.17 2.95
C THR A 115 -0.34 25.75 2.00
N THR A 116 0.63 24.93 1.57
CA THR A 116 1.63 25.34 0.58
C THR A 116 0.99 25.63 -0.79
N LEU A 117 0.03 24.79 -1.22
CA LEU A 117 -0.68 24.98 -2.48
C LEU A 117 -1.66 26.16 -2.46
N GLU A 118 -2.25 26.48 -1.32
CA GLU A 118 -3.09 27.68 -1.13
C GLU A 118 -2.27 28.96 -1.31
N ALA A 119 -1.02 28.96 -0.82
CA ALA A 119 -0.09 30.06 -1.00
C ALA A 119 0.49 30.14 -2.41
N ASN A 120 0.81 28.99 -3.02
CA ASN A 120 1.33 28.89 -4.37
C ASN A 120 0.85 27.61 -5.05
N LYS A 121 -0.11 27.73 -5.97
CA LYS A 121 -0.75 26.62 -6.68
C LYS A 121 0.19 25.73 -7.50
N THR A 122 1.37 26.22 -7.86
CA THR A 122 2.40 25.52 -8.65
C THR A 122 3.57 25.03 -7.81
N ALA A 123 3.47 25.15 -6.47
CA ALA A 123 4.56 24.75 -5.57
C ALA A 123 4.88 23.24 -5.68
N LYS A 124 6.14 22.92 -5.94
CA LYS A 124 6.63 21.53 -5.88
C LYS A 124 6.81 21.12 -4.41
N THR A 125 5.76 20.60 -3.79
CA THR A 125 5.72 20.16 -2.39
C THR A 125 5.23 18.72 -2.28
N GLY A 126 5.47 18.05 -1.16
CA GLY A 126 4.98 16.66 -0.90
C GLY A 126 5.72 15.58 -1.70
N TYR A 127 6.86 15.89 -2.32
CA TYR A 127 7.68 14.91 -3.05
C TYR A 127 8.41 13.94 -2.13
N GLU A 128 8.68 14.34 -0.91
CA GLU A 128 9.14 13.43 0.13
C GLU A 128 7.96 12.78 0.83
N THR A 129 8.15 11.54 1.26
CA THR A 129 7.13 10.76 1.94
C THR A 129 7.66 10.34 3.31
N PRO A 130 7.31 11.07 4.38
CA PRO A 130 7.75 10.72 5.72
C PRO A 130 7.10 9.43 6.19
N LEU A 131 7.79 8.70 7.06
CA LEU A 131 7.28 7.54 7.77
C LEU A 131 6.58 8.02 9.04
N VAL A 132 5.27 8.20 8.96
CA VAL A 132 4.45 8.66 10.09
C VAL A 132 4.22 7.54 11.11
N ALA A 133 3.97 7.92 12.37
CA ALA A 133 3.66 7.01 13.49
C ALA A 133 4.67 5.85 13.62
N ARG A 134 5.94 6.15 13.44
CA ARG A 134 7.04 5.17 13.50
C ARG A 134 6.87 3.98 12.53
N SER A 135 6.21 4.19 11.41
CA SER A 135 6.04 3.15 10.38
C SER A 135 7.41 2.63 9.91
N THR A 136 7.54 1.33 9.77
CA THR A 136 8.75 0.71 9.20
C THR A 136 8.80 0.94 7.69
N ARG A 137 9.99 1.23 7.17
CA ARG A 137 10.21 1.28 5.72
C ARG A 137 10.30 -0.14 5.16
N LEU A 138 9.28 -0.54 4.42
CA LEU A 138 9.21 -1.84 3.77
C LEU A 138 9.46 -1.71 2.27
N ARG A 139 10.01 -2.76 1.63
CA ARG A 139 10.09 -2.88 0.17
C ARG A 139 10.83 -1.71 -0.49
N ASP A 140 12.12 -1.57 -0.19
CA ASP A 140 12.98 -0.54 -0.80
C ASP A 140 13.01 -0.60 -2.34
N ASP A 141 12.78 -1.77 -2.91
CA ASP A 141 12.62 -1.97 -4.36
C ASP A 141 11.42 -1.20 -4.93
N LEU A 142 10.29 -1.18 -4.21
CA LEU A 142 9.10 -0.42 -4.61
C LEU A 142 9.31 1.09 -4.44
N TRP A 143 9.97 1.50 -3.37
CA TRP A 143 10.35 2.91 -3.16
C TRP A 143 11.27 3.43 -4.27
N ALA A 144 12.23 2.61 -4.72
CA ALA A 144 13.11 2.95 -5.83
C ALA A 144 12.33 3.14 -7.14
N GLN A 145 11.37 2.25 -7.44
CA GLN A 145 10.51 2.37 -8.61
C GLN A 145 9.64 3.65 -8.54
N LEU A 146 9.03 3.95 -7.39
CA LEU A 146 8.24 5.17 -7.20
C LEU A 146 9.09 6.43 -7.36
N SER A 147 10.33 6.40 -6.86
CA SER A 147 11.27 7.50 -7.05
C SER A 147 11.62 7.71 -8.53
N SER A 148 11.77 6.65 -9.31
CA SER A 148 12.04 6.75 -10.75
C SER A 148 10.90 7.43 -11.51
N PHE A 149 9.63 7.16 -11.15
CA PHE A 149 8.48 7.87 -11.73
C PHE A 149 8.47 9.35 -11.36
N LYS A 150 8.78 9.70 -10.11
CA LYS A 150 8.84 11.11 -9.68
C LYS A 150 9.92 11.92 -10.36
N ASN A 151 11.01 11.29 -10.76
CA ASN A 151 12.12 11.93 -11.44
C ASN A 151 11.86 12.13 -12.94
N ASN A 152 10.74 11.68 -13.46
CA ASN A 152 10.36 11.85 -14.87
C ASN A 152 9.14 12.77 -14.98
N ASP A 153 9.38 14.07 -15.01
CA ASP A 153 8.33 15.10 -15.10
C ASP A 153 7.42 14.90 -16.33
N ALA A 154 7.93 14.34 -17.43
CA ALA A 154 7.17 14.15 -18.66
C ALA A 154 6.04 13.13 -18.51
N THR A 155 6.26 12.08 -17.73
CA THR A 155 5.28 11.00 -17.50
C THR A 155 4.54 11.17 -16.17
N LEU A 156 5.11 11.90 -15.22
CA LEU A 156 4.53 12.10 -13.89
C LEU A 156 3.14 12.75 -13.97
N ALA A 157 2.90 13.66 -14.91
CA ALA A 157 1.58 14.26 -15.12
C ALA A 157 0.48 13.22 -15.44
N CYS A 158 0.83 12.06 -16.00
CA CYS A 158 -0.10 11.00 -16.35
C CYS A 158 -0.35 10.02 -15.21
N ASN A 159 0.63 9.79 -14.35
CA ASN A 159 0.56 8.77 -13.28
C ASN A 159 0.71 9.35 -11.86
N ALA A 160 0.69 10.68 -11.72
CA ALA A 160 0.97 11.36 -10.46
C ALA A 160 0.12 10.87 -9.29
N ARG A 161 -1.19 10.69 -9.50
CA ARG A 161 -2.10 10.21 -8.45
C ARG A 161 -1.76 8.77 -8.05
N THR A 162 -1.51 7.91 -9.01
CA THR A 162 -1.17 6.50 -8.77
C THR A 162 0.13 6.38 -8.00
N VAL A 163 1.17 7.15 -8.40
CA VAL A 163 2.47 7.21 -7.71
C VAL A 163 2.32 7.75 -6.28
N ALA A 164 1.64 8.89 -6.12
CA ALA A 164 1.45 9.53 -4.81
C ALA A 164 0.73 8.63 -3.81
N CYS A 165 -0.35 7.96 -4.25
CA CYS A 165 -1.11 7.06 -3.39
C CYS A 165 -0.35 5.75 -3.09
N ALA A 166 0.47 5.24 -4.02
CA ALA A 166 1.29 4.07 -3.77
C ALA A 166 2.33 4.32 -2.66
N GLU A 167 2.96 5.50 -2.63
CA GLU A 167 3.89 5.86 -1.56
C GLU A 167 3.20 5.91 -0.20
N VAL A 168 2.05 6.59 -0.08
CA VAL A 168 1.27 6.64 1.17
C VAL A 168 0.81 5.24 1.57
N ARG A 169 0.49 4.37 0.60
CA ARG A 169 0.13 2.97 0.85
C ARG A 169 1.30 2.16 1.42
N LEU A 170 2.53 2.42 0.97
CA LEU A 170 3.72 1.78 1.55
C LEU A 170 3.98 2.24 2.98
N VAL A 171 3.73 3.52 3.30
CA VAL A 171 3.77 3.99 4.70
C VAL A 171 2.71 3.27 5.54
N ARG A 172 1.49 3.12 5.02
CA ARG A 172 0.42 2.37 5.70
C ARG A 172 0.79 0.89 5.90
N ALA A 173 1.48 0.28 4.92
CA ALA A 173 2.00 -1.07 5.06
C ALA A 173 3.00 -1.16 6.22
N GLY A 174 3.95 -0.23 6.29
CA GLY A 174 4.94 -0.16 7.37
C GLY A 174 4.31 0.08 8.75
N HIS A 175 3.23 0.85 8.79
CA HIS A 175 2.47 1.04 10.03
C HIS A 175 1.76 -0.24 10.47
N ALA A 176 1.12 -0.94 9.55
CA ALA A 176 0.48 -2.23 9.83
C ALA A 176 1.49 -3.30 10.28
N GLU A 177 2.71 -3.28 9.73
CA GLU A 177 3.81 -4.16 10.17
C GLU A 177 4.15 -3.91 11.64
N GLU A 178 4.32 -2.65 12.04
CA GLU A 178 4.65 -2.28 13.42
C GLU A 178 3.55 -2.63 14.42
N GLN A 179 2.28 -2.49 14.01
CA GLN A 179 1.15 -2.77 14.90
C GLN A 179 0.89 -4.25 15.10
N THR A 180 0.85 -5.02 14.02
CA THR A 180 0.29 -6.38 14.02
C THR A 180 1.11 -7.36 13.19
N GLY A 181 2.20 -6.90 12.56
CA GLY A 181 3.13 -7.70 11.80
C GLY A 181 2.73 -7.89 10.34
N TRP A 182 3.56 -8.65 9.62
CA TRP A 182 3.53 -8.79 8.17
C TRP A 182 2.17 -9.17 7.58
N ARG A 183 1.40 -9.99 8.27
CA ARG A 183 0.06 -10.39 7.76
C ARG A 183 -0.87 -9.20 7.52
N ALA A 184 -0.79 -8.19 8.39
CA ALA A 184 -1.57 -6.98 8.23
C ALA A 184 -0.95 -6.03 7.20
N ALA A 185 0.38 -6.00 7.07
CA ALA A 185 1.09 -5.22 6.07
C ALA A 185 0.87 -5.72 4.63
N THR A 186 0.79 -7.05 4.44
CA THR A 186 0.71 -7.71 3.13
C THR A 186 -0.35 -7.11 2.19
N PRO A 187 -1.62 -6.89 2.57
CA PRO A 187 -2.60 -6.31 1.65
C PRO A 187 -2.20 -4.93 1.14
N HIS A 188 -1.60 -4.12 1.99
CA HIS A 188 -1.15 -2.77 1.62
C HIS A 188 0.05 -2.81 0.68
N VAL A 189 1.00 -3.74 0.90
CA VAL A 189 2.12 -3.98 -0.02
C VAL A 189 1.61 -4.40 -1.39
N MET A 190 0.70 -5.38 -1.44
CA MET A 190 0.10 -5.85 -2.70
C MET A 190 -0.63 -4.74 -3.46
N MET A 191 -1.37 -3.89 -2.75
CA MET A 191 -2.03 -2.74 -3.37
C MET A 191 -1.03 -1.70 -3.89
N ALA A 192 0.12 -1.54 -3.21
CA ALA A 192 1.20 -0.68 -3.69
C ALA A 192 1.88 -1.25 -4.94
N GLU A 193 2.15 -2.56 -4.98
CA GLU A 193 2.68 -3.26 -6.15
C GLU A 193 1.75 -3.11 -7.37
N ASP A 194 0.44 -3.31 -7.18
CA ASP A 194 -0.54 -3.11 -8.24
C ASP A 194 -0.58 -1.66 -8.72
N ALA A 195 -0.52 -0.69 -7.80
CA ALA A 195 -0.47 0.72 -8.14
C ALA A 195 0.80 1.08 -8.94
N ILE A 196 1.97 0.54 -8.56
CA ILE A 196 3.23 0.75 -9.27
C ILE A 196 3.16 0.17 -10.69
N ARG A 197 2.59 -1.03 -10.84
CA ARG A 197 2.37 -1.63 -12.16
C ARG A 197 1.46 -0.74 -13.03
N ARG A 198 0.36 -0.23 -12.47
CA ARG A 198 -0.53 0.72 -13.17
C ARG A 198 0.18 2.02 -13.51
N ALA A 199 0.97 2.58 -12.59
CA ALA A 199 1.75 3.77 -12.86
C ALA A 199 2.71 3.61 -14.06
N GLY A 200 3.31 2.42 -14.21
CA GLY A 200 4.11 2.08 -15.38
C GLY A 200 3.31 2.05 -16.68
N GLN A 201 2.09 1.51 -16.65
CA GLN A 201 1.18 1.51 -17.80
C GLN A 201 0.71 2.92 -18.16
N GLU A 202 0.33 3.72 -17.16
CA GLU A 202 -0.07 5.12 -17.33
C GLU A 202 1.09 5.95 -17.91
N ALA A 203 2.32 5.74 -17.44
CA ALA A 203 3.51 6.38 -17.99
C ALA A 203 3.77 5.98 -19.45
N ALA A 204 3.64 4.70 -19.78
CA ALA A 204 3.83 4.19 -21.15
C ALA A 204 2.77 4.69 -22.13
N SER A 205 1.55 4.93 -21.67
CA SER A 205 0.45 5.47 -22.45
C SER A 205 0.40 7.01 -22.47
N CYS A 206 1.33 7.67 -21.77
CA CYS A 206 1.40 9.11 -21.66
C CYS A 206 1.83 9.73 -23.00
N VAL A 207 0.86 10.03 -23.82
CA VAL A 207 1.09 10.85 -25.02
C VAL A 207 1.20 12.30 -24.55
N ALA A 208 2.37 12.90 -24.67
CA ALA A 208 2.52 14.33 -24.40
C ALA A 208 1.43 15.09 -25.17
N PRO A 209 0.72 16.06 -24.53
CA PRO A 209 -0.27 16.84 -25.27
C PRO A 209 0.48 17.55 -26.40
N VAL A 210 0.18 17.13 -27.63
CA VAL A 210 0.61 17.86 -28.82
C VAL A 210 -0.09 19.20 -28.69
N VAL A 211 0.64 20.24 -28.32
CA VAL A 211 0.16 21.62 -28.43
C VAL A 211 -0.12 21.82 -29.92
N ALA A 212 -1.37 21.70 -30.27
CA ALA A 212 -1.82 21.97 -31.63
C ALA A 212 -1.54 23.46 -31.89
N LYS A 213 -0.41 23.71 -32.53
CA LYS A 213 -0.13 25.01 -33.13
C LYS A 213 -1.25 25.21 -34.16
N VAL A 214 -2.15 26.13 -33.87
CA VAL A 214 -3.20 26.52 -34.82
C VAL A 214 -2.50 26.95 -36.10
N ALA A 215 -2.45 26.06 -37.07
CA ALA A 215 -1.98 26.35 -38.41
C ALA A 215 -3.20 26.89 -39.19
N THR A 216 -3.06 28.12 -39.66
CA THR A 216 -3.92 28.79 -40.62
C THR A 216 -4.23 27.86 -41.81
N PRO A 217 -5.46 27.76 -42.27
CA PRO A 217 -5.81 26.83 -43.37
C PRO A 217 -5.17 27.28 -44.66
N ALA A 218 -4.30 26.45 -45.25
CA ALA A 218 -3.82 26.55 -46.61
C ALA A 218 -4.67 25.67 -47.56
N PRO A 219 -4.81 26.01 -48.84
CA PRO A 219 -5.85 25.41 -49.71
C PRO A 219 -5.57 23.96 -50.06
N VAL A 220 -6.64 23.21 -50.14
CA VAL A 220 -6.72 21.77 -50.42
C VAL A 220 -6.21 21.48 -51.83
N VAL A 221 -5.08 20.82 -51.98
CA VAL A 221 -4.67 20.12 -53.19
C VAL A 221 -4.83 18.63 -52.94
N SER A 222 -5.73 18.00 -53.68
CA SER A 222 -5.99 16.57 -53.65
C SER A 222 -4.80 15.80 -54.26
N THR A 223 -4.10 15.02 -53.44
CA THR A 223 -3.12 14.03 -53.89
C THR A 223 -3.65 12.61 -53.64
N PRO A 224 -3.28 11.63 -54.49
CA PRO A 224 -3.86 10.28 -54.48
C PRO A 224 -3.48 9.47 -53.26
N ALA A 225 -4.38 8.59 -52.82
CA ALA A 225 -4.24 7.74 -51.66
C ALA A 225 -2.97 6.86 -51.73
N VAL A 226 -2.09 7.03 -50.77
CA VAL A 226 -0.99 6.10 -50.48
C VAL A 226 -1.56 4.93 -49.69
N PRO A 227 -1.19 3.67 -49.97
CA PRO A 227 -1.67 2.51 -49.25
C PRO A 227 -1.30 2.63 -47.76
N GLN A 228 -2.29 2.51 -46.89
CA GLN A 228 -2.08 2.51 -45.44
C GLN A 228 -1.27 1.27 -45.04
N THR A 229 -0.07 1.49 -44.50
CA THR A 229 0.69 0.47 -43.78
C THR A 229 -0.13 -0.04 -42.60
N PRO A 230 -0.22 -1.36 -42.35
CA PRO A 230 -0.98 -1.89 -41.22
C PRO A 230 -0.48 -1.27 -39.91
N ALA A 231 -1.39 -0.81 -39.06
CA ALA A 231 -1.06 -0.28 -37.74
C ALA A 231 -0.19 -1.30 -36.98
N ALA A 232 0.94 -0.86 -36.47
CA ALA A 232 1.85 -1.69 -35.68
C ALA A 232 1.08 -2.27 -34.49
N VAL A 233 1.00 -3.59 -34.40
CA VAL A 233 0.36 -4.33 -33.33
C VAL A 233 1.23 -4.19 -32.08
N THR A 234 0.75 -3.47 -31.07
CA THR A 234 1.49 -3.26 -29.83
C THR A 234 1.34 -4.49 -28.94
N VAL A 235 2.43 -5.20 -28.72
CA VAL A 235 2.50 -6.30 -27.75
C VAL A 235 2.61 -5.70 -26.35
N SER A 236 1.62 -5.96 -25.50
CA SER A 236 1.63 -5.59 -24.09
C SER A 236 2.30 -6.68 -23.25
N LYS A 237 3.08 -6.29 -22.24
CA LYS A 237 3.63 -7.20 -21.24
C LYS A 237 3.08 -6.82 -19.88
N GLU A 238 2.52 -7.79 -19.16
CA GLU A 238 2.04 -7.62 -17.79
C GLU A 238 2.71 -8.64 -16.86
N THR A 239 3.02 -8.21 -15.64
CA THR A 239 3.58 -9.08 -14.60
C THR A 239 2.73 -8.98 -13.35
N TYR A 240 2.28 -10.11 -12.82
CA TYR A 240 1.56 -10.23 -11.55
C TYR A 240 2.44 -10.93 -10.53
N ILE A 241 2.59 -10.36 -9.34
CA ILE A 241 3.35 -10.94 -8.23
C ILE A 241 2.37 -11.29 -7.12
N LEU A 242 2.37 -12.56 -6.73
CA LEU A 242 1.48 -13.11 -5.70
C LEU A 242 2.33 -13.74 -4.60
N LEU A 243 2.15 -13.32 -3.37
CA LEU A 243 2.82 -13.92 -2.23
C LEU A 243 2.30 -15.36 -2.02
N SER A 244 3.21 -16.31 -1.93
CA SER A 244 2.87 -17.73 -1.77
C SER A 244 2.04 -18.00 -0.51
N ASP A 245 2.31 -17.27 0.57
CA ASP A 245 1.61 -17.38 1.86
C ASP A 245 0.15 -16.87 1.80
N THR A 246 -0.23 -16.19 0.72
CA THR A 246 -1.60 -15.77 0.45
C THR A 246 -2.31 -16.68 -0.56
N LEU A 247 -1.56 -17.56 -1.20
CA LEU A 247 -2.08 -18.52 -2.15
C LEU A 247 -2.22 -19.92 -1.55
N PHE A 248 -1.25 -20.37 -0.78
CA PHE A 248 -1.15 -21.74 -0.28
C PHE A 248 -1.04 -21.78 1.23
N LEU A 249 -1.50 -22.87 1.82
CA LEU A 249 -1.16 -23.23 3.19
C LEU A 249 0.36 -23.38 3.32
N PHE A 250 0.86 -23.21 4.55
CA PHE A 250 2.29 -23.36 4.83
C PHE A 250 2.80 -24.72 4.30
N ASP A 251 3.93 -24.68 3.60
CA ASP A 251 4.59 -25.86 3.05
C ASP A 251 3.75 -26.65 2.01
N LYS A 252 2.76 -26.02 1.41
CA LYS A 252 1.84 -26.64 0.46
C LYS A 252 1.95 -26.03 -0.92
N SER A 253 1.49 -26.81 -1.93
CA SER A 253 1.54 -26.45 -3.34
C SER A 253 0.36 -26.96 -4.16
N GLY A 254 -0.47 -27.83 -3.61
CA GLY A 254 -1.61 -28.43 -4.29
C GLY A 254 -2.82 -27.50 -4.39
N ARG A 255 -3.68 -27.73 -5.40
CA ARG A 255 -4.92 -26.96 -5.58
C ARG A 255 -5.88 -27.06 -4.40
N SER A 256 -6.00 -28.23 -3.79
CA SER A 256 -6.83 -28.43 -2.59
C SER A 256 -6.24 -27.81 -1.32
N GLU A 257 -4.99 -27.42 -1.37
CA GLU A 257 -4.23 -26.83 -0.27
C GLU A 257 -4.09 -25.30 -0.42
N MET A 258 -4.83 -24.71 -1.38
CA MET A 258 -4.89 -23.27 -1.54
C MET A 258 -5.81 -22.63 -0.50
N LEU A 259 -5.44 -21.45 -0.09
CA LEU A 259 -6.29 -20.57 0.71
C LEU A 259 -7.49 -20.09 -0.12
N PRO A 260 -8.68 -19.90 0.47
CA PRO A 260 -9.86 -19.43 -0.26
C PRO A 260 -9.61 -18.15 -1.06
N GLY A 261 -9.00 -17.14 -0.45
CA GLY A 261 -8.64 -15.89 -1.14
C GLY A 261 -7.58 -16.06 -2.24
N GLY A 262 -6.83 -17.15 -2.25
CA GLY A 262 -5.84 -17.45 -3.31
C GLY A 262 -6.51 -17.78 -4.65
N GLN A 263 -7.57 -18.60 -4.63
CA GLN A 263 -8.33 -18.93 -5.85
C GLN A 263 -9.05 -17.70 -6.42
N GLU A 264 -9.63 -16.85 -5.57
CA GLU A 264 -10.30 -15.62 -5.98
C GLU A 264 -9.31 -14.65 -6.68
N ARG A 265 -8.08 -14.54 -6.17
CA ARG A 265 -7.04 -13.71 -6.81
C ARG A 265 -6.67 -14.25 -8.19
N LEU A 266 -6.51 -15.55 -8.35
CA LEU A 266 -6.24 -16.15 -9.65
C LEU A 266 -7.42 -15.98 -10.61
N ALA A 267 -8.67 -16.04 -10.13
CA ALA A 267 -9.85 -15.75 -10.93
C ALA A 267 -9.87 -14.30 -11.40
N THR A 268 -9.52 -13.34 -10.56
CA THR A 268 -9.41 -11.92 -10.93
C THR A 268 -8.34 -11.70 -12.01
N ILE A 269 -7.18 -12.37 -11.89
CA ILE A 269 -6.14 -12.31 -12.92
C ILE A 269 -6.66 -12.92 -14.23
N ALA A 270 -7.30 -14.09 -14.18
CA ALA A 270 -7.85 -14.74 -15.36
C ALA A 270 -8.89 -13.85 -16.08
N GLN A 271 -9.75 -13.16 -15.32
CA GLN A 271 -10.69 -12.18 -15.88
C GLN A 271 -9.98 -11.01 -16.57
N ARG A 272 -8.90 -10.51 -15.96
CA ARG A 272 -8.08 -9.47 -16.62
C ARG A 272 -7.46 -9.97 -17.90
N LEU A 273 -6.93 -11.19 -17.91
CA LEU A 273 -6.34 -11.81 -19.09
C LEU A 273 -7.36 -12.10 -20.21
N ALA A 274 -8.66 -12.22 -19.89
CA ALA A 274 -9.72 -12.33 -20.88
C ALA A 274 -9.90 -11.05 -21.72
N SER A 275 -9.34 -9.90 -21.29
CA SER A 275 -9.32 -8.67 -22.09
C SER A 275 -8.27 -8.68 -23.20
N TYR A 276 -7.38 -9.66 -23.24
CA TYR A 276 -6.43 -9.81 -24.33
C TYR A 276 -7.12 -10.35 -25.58
N LYS A 277 -6.75 -9.80 -26.74
CA LYS A 277 -7.15 -10.35 -28.04
C LYS A 277 -6.44 -11.68 -28.30
N SER A 278 -5.15 -11.74 -27.95
CA SER A 278 -4.33 -12.95 -27.97
C SER A 278 -3.22 -12.85 -26.92
N ILE A 279 -2.97 -13.95 -26.24
CA ILE A 279 -1.83 -14.09 -25.34
C ILE A 279 -0.79 -14.93 -26.07
N GLU A 280 0.39 -14.34 -26.31
CA GLU A 280 1.50 -15.01 -26.98
C GLU A 280 2.25 -15.92 -26.02
N ALA A 281 2.57 -15.42 -24.83
CA ALA A 281 3.24 -16.18 -23.80
C ALA A 281 2.66 -15.92 -22.41
N LEU A 282 2.56 -16.99 -21.62
CA LEU A 282 2.21 -17.02 -20.20
C LEU A 282 3.30 -17.80 -19.48
N THR A 283 4.08 -17.15 -18.62
CA THR A 283 5.11 -17.79 -17.82
C THR A 283 4.75 -17.63 -16.34
N VAL A 284 4.62 -18.73 -15.63
CA VAL A 284 4.39 -18.74 -14.19
C VAL A 284 5.67 -19.17 -13.49
N ILE A 285 6.19 -18.33 -12.60
CA ILE A 285 7.49 -18.52 -11.95
C ILE A 285 7.26 -18.62 -10.44
N GLY A 286 7.64 -19.75 -9.84
CA GLY A 286 7.60 -19.94 -8.39
C GLY A 286 8.95 -19.61 -7.75
N HIS A 287 8.89 -19.00 -6.56
CA HIS A 287 10.05 -18.67 -5.74
C HIS A 287 9.83 -19.10 -4.30
N THR A 288 10.90 -19.44 -3.59
CA THR A 288 10.96 -19.68 -2.15
C THR A 288 11.91 -18.69 -1.51
N ASP A 289 11.88 -18.61 -0.20
CA ASP A 289 12.99 -18.05 0.57
C ASP A 289 14.15 -19.07 0.66
N ARG A 290 15.26 -18.66 1.29
CA ARG A 290 16.45 -19.47 1.47
C ARG A 290 16.42 -20.43 2.67
N LEU A 291 15.25 -20.61 3.31
CA LEU A 291 15.10 -21.55 4.41
C LEU A 291 14.74 -22.93 3.87
N GLY A 292 15.61 -23.89 4.10
CA GLY A 292 15.45 -25.26 3.59
C GLY A 292 16.63 -25.71 2.77
N SER A 293 16.49 -26.79 2.03
CA SER A 293 17.49 -27.22 1.06
C SER A 293 17.13 -26.76 -0.34
N ASP A 294 18.13 -26.48 -1.18
CA ASP A 294 17.95 -26.08 -2.58
C ASP A 294 17.01 -27.03 -3.33
N SER A 295 17.24 -28.35 -3.18
CA SER A 295 16.43 -29.35 -3.88
C SER A 295 14.95 -29.35 -3.41
N TYR A 296 14.73 -29.07 -2.14
CA TYR A 296 13.38 -28.90 -1.59
C TYR A 296 12.72 -27.64 -2.15
N ASN A 297 13.43 -26.52 -2.10
CA ASN A 297 12.98 -25.22 -2.60
C ASN A 297 12.69 -25.25 -4.12
N ASP A 298 13.50 -25.96 -4.89
CA ASP A 298 13.27 -26.17 -6.31
C ASP A 298 11.97 -26.95 -6.58
N LYS A 299 11.73 -28.05 -5.87
CA LYS A 299 10.51 -28.83 -6.00
C LYS A 299 9.28 -28.04 -5.60
N LEU A 300 9.32 -27.37 -4.44
CA LEU A 300 8.20 -26.60 -3.92
C LEU A 300 7.83 -25.45 -4.86
N SER A 301 8.81 -24.69 -5.32
CA SER A 301 8.58 -23.56 -6.23
C SER A 301 8.03 -24.03 -7.59
N THR A 302 8.56 -25.12 -8.13
CA THR A 302 8.07 -25.71 -9.39
C THR A 302 6.62 -26.20 -9.25
N SER A 303 6.30 -26.89 -8.16
CA SER A 303 4.94 -27.39 -7.90
C SER A 303 3.94 -26.26 -7.74
N ARG A 304 4.30 -25.18 -7.03
CA ARG A 304 3.45 -23.99 -6.88
C ARG A 304 3.21 -23.29 -8.21
N ALA A 305 4.25 -23.11 -9.03
CA ALA A 305 4.12 -22.54 -10.35
C ALA A 305 3.21 -23.38 -11.25
N ALA A 306 3.37 -24.69 -11.23
CA ALA A 306 2.54 -25.61 -12.01
C ALA A 306 1.06 -25.57 -11.59
N THR A 307 0.78 -25.54 -10.29
CA THR A 307 -0.59 -25.43 -9.77
C THR A 307 -1.25 -24.12 -10.18
N VAL A 308 -0.56 -22.98 -10.04
CA VAL A 308 -1.08 -21.68 -10.45
C VAL A 308 -1.34 -21.63 -11.94
N LYS A 309 -0.41 -22.13 -12.76
CA LYS A 309 -0.60 -22.25 -14.22
C LYS A 309 -1.84 -23.06 -14.57
N GLN A 310 -2.00 -24.26 -14.01
CA GLN A 310 -3.15 -25.12 -14.24
C GLN A 310 -4.49 -24.46 -13.87
N ILE A 311 -4.51 -23.68 -12.79
CA ILE A 311 -5.72 -22.98 -12.37
C ILE A 311 -6.07 -21.87 -13.37
N ILE A 312 -5.10 -21.06 -13.79
CA ILE A 312 -5.32 -19.96 -14.75
C ILE A 312 -5.79 -20.52 -16.10
N GLU A 313 -5.18 -21.59 -16.58
CA GLU A 313 -5.62 -22.29 -17.80
C GLU A 313 -7.01 -22.90 -17.64
N GLY A 314 -7.30 -23.50 -16.48
CA GLY A 314 -8.62 -24.03 -16.13
C GLY A 314 -9.72 -22.98 -16.04
N LEU A 315 -9.36 -21.72 -15.81
CA LEU A 315 -10.25 -20.57 -15.82
C LEU A 315 -10.44 -19.98 -17.25
N GLY A 316 -9.94 -20.68 -18.27
CA GLY A 316 -10.17 -20.35 -19.67
C GLY A 316 -9.10 -19.48 -20.34
N VAL A 317 -8.02 -19.14 -19.65
CA VAL A 317 -6.89 -18.41 -20.25
C VAL A 317 -6.12 -19.33 -21.18
N LYS A 318 -6.00 -18.92 -22.45
CA LYS A 318 -5.26 -19.64 -23.50
C LYS A 318 -4.10 -18.78 -23.98
N ALA A 319 -2.90 -19.33 -23.96
CA ALA A 319 -1.69 -18.69 -24.46
C ALA A 319 -1.04 -19.55 -25.57
N GLY A 320 -0.37 -18.90 -26.52
CA GLY A 320 0.39 -19.60 -27.55
C GLY A 320 1.54 -20.44 -26.97
N LYS A 321 2.22 -19.90 -25.95
CA LYS A 321 3.21 -20.62 -25.14
C LYS A 321 2.83 -20.48 -23.67
N SER A 322 2.77 -21.58 -22.92
CA SER A 322 2.47 -21.57 -21.50
C SER A 322 3.48 -22.42 -20.74
N GLU A 323 4.12 -21.83 -19.74
CA GLU A 323 5.27 -22.40 -19.04
C GLU A 323 5.16 -22.22 -17.53
N ALA A 324 5.61 -23.20 -16.75
CA ALA A 324 5.75 -23.12 -15.29
C ALA A 324 7.19 -23.40 -14.90
N VAL A 325 7.82 -22.50 -14.17
CA VAL A 325 9.22 -22.53 -13.81
C VAL A 325 9.40 -22.38 -12.31
N GLY A 326 10.11 -23.28 -11.66
CA GLY A 326 10.60 -23.12 -10.29
C GLY A 326 11.97 -22.49 -10.27
N LYS A 327 12.14 -21.41 -9.53
CA LYS A 327 13.46 -20.78 -9.31
C LYS A 327 14.03 -21.05 -7.92
N GLY A 328 13.29 -21.77 -7.06
CA GLY A 328 13.72 -21.97 -5.69
C GLY A 328 14.04 -20.64 -5.03
N GLU A 329 15.15 -20.58 -4.31
CA GLU A 329 15.67 -19.41 -3.62
C GLU A 329 16.61 -18.52 -4.45
N ARG A 330 16.88 -18.88 -5.72
CA ARG A 330 17.92 -18.23 -6.56
C ARG A 330 17.61 -16.82 -7.02
N SER A 331 16.46 -16.30 -6.71
CA SER A 331 16.07 -14.94 -7.11
C SER A 331 15.39 -14.21 -5.94
N PRO A 332 16.13 -13.95 -4.84
CA PRO A 332 15.58 -13.22 -3.69
C PRO A 332 15.29 -11.77 -4.08
N VAL A 333 14.26 -11.22 -3.47
CA VAL A 333 13.93 -9.77 -3.51
C VAL A 333 14.29 -9.08 -2.21
N THR A 334 14.52 -9.85 -1.14
CA THR A 334 14.98 -9.32 0.14
C THR A 334 16.51 -9.19 0.15
N THR A 335 17.03 -8.07 0.64
CA THR A 335 18.48 -7.80 0.70
C THR A 335 19.02 -7.66 2.13
N ASN A 336 18.14 -7.39 3.10
CA ASN A 336 18.53 -6.97 4.45
C ASN A 336 18.12 -7.96 5.56
N CYS A 337 17.72 -9.18 5.23
CA CYS A 337 17.32 -10.20 6.20
C CYS A 337 18.56 -10.93 6.75
N SER A 338 19.04 -10.49 7.91
CA SER A 338 20.22 -11.08 8.55
C SER A 338 19.92 -12.45 9.16
N ASP A 339 20.80 -13.44 8.96
CA ASP A 339 20.70 -14.77 9.57
C ASP A 339 20.87 -14.75 11.09
N LYS A 340 21.31 -13.60 11.65
CA LYS A 340 21.41 -13.40 13.11
C LYS A 340 20.07 -13.05 13.76
N LEU A 341 19.01 -12.80 12.98
CA LEU A 341 17.69 -12.55 13.51
C LEU A 341 17.13 -13.79 14.22
N PRO A 342 16.31 -13.63 15.25
CA PRO A 342 15.50 -14.73 15.77
C PRO A 342 14.71 -15.40 14.64
N ARG A 343 14.58 -16.74 14.68
CA ARG A 343 14.04 -17.51 13.55
C ARG A 343 12.67 -17.00 13.05
N ASN A 344 11.78 -16.64 13.95
CA ASN A 344 10.48 -16.05 13.59
C ASN A 344 10.62 -14.73 12.82
N LYS A 345 11.51 -13.85 13.29
CA LYS A 345 11.80 -12.57 12.61
C LYS A 345 12.50 -12.75 11.27
N LEU A 346 13.32 -13.78 11.12
CA LEU A 346 13.93 -14.12 9.85
C LEU A 346 12.88 -14.65 8.86
N ILE A 347 11.97 -15.52 9.30
CA ILE A 347 10.86 -16.03 8.49
C ILE A 347 9.97 -14.88 7.98
N ASP A 348 9.64 -13.93 8.86
CA ASP A 348 8.86 -12.73 8.52
C ASP A 348 9.61 -11.87 7.50
N CYS A 349 10.89 -11.60 7.74
CA CYS A 349 11.74 -10.80 6.86
C CYS A 349 11.84 -11.38 5.44
N LEU A 350 11.98 -12.70 5.32
CA LEU A 350 12.12 -13.42 4.06
C LEU A 350 10.80 -13.65 3.31
N GLN A 351 9.68 -13.26 3.89
CA GLN A 351 8.36 -13.51 3.33
C GLN A 351 8.21 -13.01 1.86
N PRO A 352 8.73 -11.85 1.44
CA PRO A 352 8.63 -11.40 0.04
C PRO A 352 9.30 -12.32 -0.98
N ASP A 353 10.26 -13.12 -0.55
CA ASP A 353 10.92 -14.10 -1.42
C ASP A 353 10.00 -15.27 -1.76
N ARG A 354 9.06 -15.62 -0.86
CA ARG A 354 8.04 -16.65 -1.07
C ARG A 354 6.90 -16.12 -1.92
N ARG A 355 7.05 -16.19 -3.26
CA ARG A 355 6.09 -15.60 -4.21
C ARG A 355 5.92 -16.47 -5.46
N VAL A 356 4.83 -16.23 -6.17
CA VAL A 356 4.61 -16.69 -7.54
C VAL A 356 4.47 -15.47 -8.43
N THR A 357 5.23 -15.41 -9.50
CA THR A 357 5.18 -14.37 -10.53
C THR A 357 4.50 -14.92 -11.77
N ILE A 358 3.55 -14.18 -12.34
CA ILE A 358 2.87 -14.52 -13.58
C ILE A 358 3.24 -13.44 -14.60
N GLU A 359 3.99 -13.81 -15.61
CA GLU A 359 4.38 -12.92 -16.71
C GLU A 359 3.55 -13.25 -17.94
N VAL A 360 2.95 -12.23 -18.53
CA VAL A 360 2.08 -12.37 -19.70
C VAL A 360 2.53 -11.40 -20.78
N SER A 361 2.61 -11.89 -22.02
CA SER A 361 2.79 -11.05 -23.19
C SER A 361 1.73 -11.36 -24.23
N GLY A 362 1.20 -10.32 -24.88
CA GLY A 362 0.15 -10.49 -25.87
C GLY A 362 -0.44 -9.16 -26.36
N ILE A 363 -1.46 -9.26 -27.17
CA ILE A 363 -2.18 -8.13 -27.77
C ILE A 363 -3.44 -7.87 -26.96
N VAL A 364 -3.58 -6.68 -26.39
CA VAL A 364 -4.81 -6.25 -25.71
C VAL A 364 -5.86 -5.84 -26.75
N LYS A 365 -7.15 -6.06 -26.45
CA LYS A 365 -8.29 -5.67 -27.30
C LYS A 365 -8.41 -4.16 -27.42
#